data_913ab0f791a188e958e0f761a29685e5
#
_entry.id   913ab0f791a188e958e0f761a29685e5
#
_cell.length_a   1.000
_cell.length_b   1.000
_cell.length_c   1.000
_cell.angle_alpha   90.00
_cell.angle_beta   90.00
_cell.angle_gamma   90.00
#
_symmetry.space_group_name_H-M   'P 1'
#
loop_
_entity.id
_entity.type
_entity.pdbx_description
1 polymer ?
#
loop_
_entity_poly.entity_id
_entity_poly.type
_entity_poly.pdbx_seq_one_letter_code
_entity_poly.pdbx_strand_id
1 'polypeptide(L)'
;MVDGFVLNNAMTNFSAAPKAGETIANQMAPRKRPVTSMAPTIVFDPEGRPVVVGGSAGGGPIVDYIASSLIEMLANDRTPAEALSRGHMSTAVPGKVQLEKGTPAAALAPALAAKGHAVEEVPLVSGLGFLKRSGHGWIGAADLRRDGAPAGN
;
A
#
# COMPACT_ATOMS: atom_id res chain seq x y z
N MET A 1 -25.81 4.03 -3.86
CA MET A 1 -25.78 4.38 -2.43
C MET A 1 -26.93 3.65 -1.75
N VAL A 2 -26.72 3.13 -0.56
CA VAL A 2 -27.74 2.52 0.27
C VAL A 2 -27.70 3.27 1.61
N ASP A 3 -28.87 3.72 2.08
CA ASP A 3 -29.00 4.47 3.35
C ASP A 3 -28.05 5.68 3.49
N GLY A 4 -27.72 6.34 2.39
CA GLY A 4 -26.89 7.55 2.38
C GLY A 4 -25.38 7.33 2.30
N PHE A 5 -24.86 6.09 2.24
CA PHE A 5 -23.43 5.83 2.10
C PHE A 5 -23.08 4.99 0.86
N VAL A 6 -21.82 5.04 0.48
CA VAL A 6 -21.29 4.30 -0.66
C VAL A 6 -20.91 2.88 -0.20
N LEU A 7 -21.39 1.87 -0.90
CA LEU A 7 -20.99 0.48 -0.66
C LEU A 7 -19.55 0.27 -1.10
N ASN A 8 -18.85 -0.65 -0.41
CA ASN A 8 -17.52 -1.10 -0.84
C ASN A 8 -17.62 -1.93 -2.13
N ASN A 9 -16.49 -2.09 -2.80
CA ASN A 9 -16.35 -2.89 -4.02
C ASN A 9 -15.60 -4.21 -3.80
N ALA A 10 -15.55 -4.74 -2.59
CA ALA A 10 -14.75 -5.93 -2.24
C ALA A 10 -15.07 -7.15 -3.10
N MET A 11 -16.30 -7.27 -3.60
CA MET A 11 -16.71 -8.36 -4.48
C MET A 11 -15.94 -8.40 -5.81
N THR A 12 -15.40 -7.28 -6.29
CA THR A 12 -14.58 -7.23 -7.51
C THR A 12 -13.21 -7.88 -7.34
N ASN A 13 -12.81 -8.20 -6.12
CA ASN A 13 -11.56 -8.92 -5.82
C ASN A 13 -11.66 -10.43 -6.05
N PHE A 14 -12.84 -11.00 -6.29
CA PHE A 14 -12.93 -12.37 -6.76
C PHE A 14 -12.30 -12.53 -8.14
N SER A 15 -11.70 -13.69 -8.38
CA SER A 15 -11.18 -14.03 -9.70
C SER A 15 -12.33 -14.17 -10.70
N ALA A 16 -12.03 -13.88 -11.97
CA ALA A 16 -12.96 -14.15 -13.07
C ALA A 16 -13.39 -15.62 -13.08
N ALA A 17 -14.50 -15.91 -13.75
CA ALA A 17 -14.99 -17.28 -13.87
C ALA A 17 -13.91 -18.19 -14.48
N PRO A 18 -13.68 -19.39 -13.89
CA PRO A 18 -12.71 -20.33 -14.40
C PRO A 18 -13.13 -20.82 -15.79
N LYS A 19 -12.16 -21.18 -16.61
CA LYS A 19 -12.42 -21.96 -17.82
C LYS A 19 -12.87 -23.38 -17.44
N ALA A 20 -13.51 -24.05 -18.39
CA ALA A 20 -13.95 -25.43 -18.16
C ALA A 20 -12.78 -26.32 -17.69
N GLY A 21 -12.97 -27.00 -16.57
CA GLY A 21 -11.96 -27.89 -15.96
C GLY A 21 -10.94 -27.22 -15.07
N GLU A 22 -10.96 -25.87 -14.92
CA GLU A 22 -10.09 -25.16 -13.99
C GLU A 22 -10.76 -24.98 -12.62
N THR A 23 -9.96 -25.09 -11.57
CA THR A 23 -10.37 -24.74 -10.20
C THR A 23 -9.58 -23.51 -9.73
N ILE A 24 -10.28 -22.44 -9.43
CA ILE A 24 -9.66 -21.19 -8.93
C ILE A 24 -10.00 -20.99 -7.45
N ALA A 25 -8.97 -20.98 -6.61
CA ALA A 25 -9.16 -20.84 -5.15
C ALA A 25 -9.95 -19.59 -4.76
N ASN A 26 -9.77 -18.47 -5.48
CA ASN A 26 -10.47 -17.21 -5.26
C ASN A 26 -11.75 -17.06 -6.10
N GLN A 27 -12.31 -18.15 -6.60
CA GLN A 27 -13.58 -18.13 -7.35
C GLN A 27 -14.73 -17.73 -6.40
N MET A 28 -15.67 -16.94 -6.93
CA MET A 28 -16.89 -16.57 -6.22
C MET A 28 -17.74 -17.80 -5.88
N ALA A 29 -18.13 -17.92 -4.62
CA ALA A 29 -19.04 -18.97 -4.16
C ALA A 29 -19.83 -18.49 -2.91
N PRO A 30 -20.97 -19.10 -2.59
CA PRO A 30 -21.73 -18.77 -1.38
C PRO A 30 -20.86 -18.88 -0.13
N ARG A 31 -21.00 -17.90 0.79
CA ARG A 31 -20.27 -17.81 2.07
C ARG A 31 -18.75 -17.64 1.94
N LYS A 32 -18.24 -17.34 0.77
CA LYS A 32 -16.82 -17.13 0.54
C LYS A 32 -16.48 -15.64 0.59
N ARG A 33 -15.29 -15.33 1.10
CA ARG A 33 -14.71 -13.99 1.05
C ARG A 33 -13.68 -13.92 -0.07
N PRO A 34 -13.60 -12.81 -0.81
CA PRO A 34 -12.55 -12.61 -1.82
C PRO A 34 -11.18 -12.43 -1.16
N VAL A 35 -10.13 -12.66 -1.93
CA VAL A 35 -8.78 -12.21 -1.56
C VAL A 35 -8.76 -10.69 -1.40
N THR A 36 -7.91 -10.19 -0.51
CA THR A 36 -7.73 -8.75 -0.33
C THR A 36 -6.26 -8.43 -0.10
N SER A 37 -5.82 -7.28 -0.59
CA SER A 37 -4.53 -6.66 -0.30
C SER A 37 -4.63 -5.58 0.80
N MET A 38 -5.82 -5.33 1.34
CA MET A 38 -5.97 -4.38 2.45
C MET A 38 -5.11 -4.81 3.64
N ALA A 39 -4.27 -3.89 4.11
CA ALA A 39 -3.31 -4.13 5.18
C ALA A 39 -3.29 -2.95 6.16
N PRO A 40 -4.41 -2.67 6.86
CA PRO A 40 -4.39 -1.67 7.93
C PRO A 40 -3.38 -2.11 9.00
N THR A 41 -2.52 -1.18 9.42
CA THR A 41 -1.37 -1.52 10.25
C THR A 41 -1.29 -0.61 11.47
N ILE A 42 -1.00 -1.22 12.62
CA ILE A 42 -0.68 -0.52 13.87
C ILE A 42 0.64 -1.10 14.38
N VAL A 43 1.62 -0.25 14.59
CA VAL A 43 2.90 -0.61 15.20
C VAL A 43 2.88 -0.19 16.67
N PHE A 44 3.30 -1.09 17.54
CA PHE A 44 3.41 -0.85 18.98
C PHE A 44 4.88 -0.81 19.40
N ASP A 45 5.18 0.00 20.42
CA ASP A 45 6.46 -0.08 21.12
C ASP A 45 6.52 -1.31 22.06
N PRO A 46 7.68 -1.60 22.67
CA PRO A 46 7.81 -2.73 23.60
C PRO A 46 6.88 -2.64 24.81
N GLU A 47 6.42 -1.45 25.18
CA GLU A 47 5.49 -1.21 26.28
C GLU A 47 4.01 -1.35 25.85
N GLY A 48 3.75 -1.72 24.58
CA GLY A 48 2.41 -1.95 24.05
C GLY A 48 1.65 -0.66 23.68
N ARG A 49 2.33 0.47 23.52
CA ARG A 49 1.71 1.72 23.12
C ARG A 49 1.79 1.89 21.61
N PRO A 50 0.74 2.31 20.90
CA PRO A 50 0.82 2.51 19.46
C PRO A 50 1.77 3.66 19.13
N VAL A 51 2.66 3.44 18.15
CA VAL A 51 3.67 4.41 17.70
C VAL A 51 3.50 4.80 16.22
N VAL A 52 2.94 3.92 15.40
CA VAL A 52 2.54 4.22 14.02
C VAL A 52 1.19 3.58 13.74
N VAL A 53 0.31 4.30 13.08
CA VAL A 53 -1.00 3.80 12.63
C VAL A 53 -1.21 4.25 11.20
N GLY A 54 -1.64 3.36 10.33
CA GLY A 54 -1.94 3.76 8.97
C GLY A 54 -2.35 2.63 8.04
N GLY A 55 -2.49 3.00 6.79
CA GLY A 55 -2.89 2.11 5.71
C GLY A 55 -2.81 2.79 4.36
N SER A 56 -3.23 2.08 3.32
CA SER A 56 -3.23 2.59 1.95
C SER A 56 -4.42 2.08 1.16
N ALA A 57 -4.83 2.86 0.17
CA ALA A 57 -5.52 2.37 -1.01
C ALA A 57 -4.48 2.05 -2.11
N GLY A 58 -4.90 1.40 -3.23
CA GLY A 58 -4.00 1.19 -4.37
C GLY A 58 -3.97 -0.24 -4.94
N GLY A 59 -4.87 -1.13 -4.52
CA GLY A 59 -4.99 -2.48 -5.08
C GLY A 59 -3.85 -3.43 -4.68
N GLY A 60 -3.32 -4.21 -5.62
CA GLY A 60 -2.27 -5.20 -5.36
C GLY A 60 -1.04 -4.67 -4.62
N PRO A 61 -0.47 -3.53 -5.02
CA PRO A 61 0.73 -2.95 -4.39
C PRO A 61 0.56 -2.38 -2.96
N ILE A 62 -0.63 -2.42 -2.37
CA ILE A 62 -0.89 -1.82 -1.03
C ILE A 62 0.12 -2.28 0.01
N VAL A 63 0.46 -3.58 0.04
CA VAL A 63 1.39 -4.14 1.02
C VAL A 63 2.79 -3.55 0.84
N ASP A 64 3.26 -3.40 -0.40
CA ASP A 64 4.56 -2.81 -0.71
C ASP A 64 4.62 -1.32 -0.31
N TYR A 65 3.54 -0.58 -0.56
CA TYR A 65 3.43 0.83 -0.15
C TYR A 65 3.54 0.99 1.37
N ILE A 66 2.80 0.17 2.12
CA ILE A 66 2.82 0.21 3.58
C ILE A 66 4.18 -0.22 4.12
N ALA A 67 4.75 -1.33 3.62
CA ALA A 67 6.03 -1.84 4.08
C ALA A 67 7.16 -0.84 3.87
N SER A 68 7.26 -0.24 2.67
CA SER A 68 8.29 0.77 2.37
C SER A 68 8.13 2.03 3.23
N SER A 69 6.90 2.50 3.44
CA SER A 69 6.64 3.66 4.31
C SER A 69 7.00 3.38 5.77
N LEU A 70 6.71 2.17 6.27
CA LEU A 70 7.09 1.78 7.63
C LEU A 70 8.60 1.70 7.81
N ILE A 71 9.34 1.17 6.83
CA ILE A 71 10.82 1.17 6.84
C ILE A 71 11.36 2.60 6.94
N GLU A 72 10.83 3.53 6.15
CA GLU A 72 11.25 4.93 6.21
C GLU A 72 10.97 5.58 7.58
N MET A 73 9.81 5.30 8.15
CA MET A 73 9.44 5.88 9.45
C MET A 73 10.15 5.25 10.64
N LEU A 74 10.40 3.93 10.60
CA LEU A 74 10.90 3.19 11.75
C LEU A 74 12.41 2.99 11.73
N ALA A 75 12.99 2.66 10.56
CA ALA A 75 14.42 2.40 10.44
C ALA A 75 15.22 3.67 10.08
N ASN A 76 14.63 4.58 9.29
CA ASN A 76 15.27 5.81 8.83
C ASN A 76 14.80 7.06 9.59
N ASP A 77 13.95 6.89 10.60
CA ASP A 77 13.35 7.93 11.46
C ASP A 77 12.72 9.10 10.68
N ARG A 78 12.16 8.82 9.51
CA ARG A 78 11.46 9.83 8.70
C ARG A 78 10.10 10.18 9.31
N THR A 79 9.68 11.41 9.06
CA THR A 79 8.30 11.83 9.32
C THR A 79 7.36 11.12 8.33
N PRO A 80 6.05 11.01 8.66
CA PRO A 80 5.07 10.49 7.70
C PRO A 80 5.09 11.22 6.35
N ALA A 81 5.17 12.56 6.35
CA ALA A 81 5.20 13.34 5.11
C ALA A 81 6.40 12.99 4.23
N GLU A 82 7.59 12.86 4.81
CA GLU A 82 8.80 12.43 4.08
C GLU A 82 8.67 11.00 3.57
N ALA A 83 8.15 10.08 4.36
CA ALA A 83 7.95 8.68 3.98
C ALA A 83 6.97 8.55 2.80
N LEU A 84 5.85 9.28 2.83
CA LEU A 84 4.82 9.24 1.80
C LEU A 84 5.21 9.97 0.50
N SER A 85 6.12 10.93 0.55
CA SER A 85 6.61 11.66 -0.62
C SER A 85 7.60 10.87 -1.48
N ARG A 86 8.11 9.75 -0.98
CA ARG A 86 9.04 8.90 -1.73
C ARG A 86 8.34 8.17 -2.87
N GLY A 87 9.12 7.89 -3.93
CA GLY A 87 8.64 7.05 -5.02
C GLY A 87 8.48 5.58 -4.57
N HIS A 88 7.51 4.90 -5.15
CA HIS A 88 7.20 3.52 -4.82
C HIS A 88 7.96 2.50 -5.66
N MET A 89 8.18 1.35 -5.04
CA MET A 89 8.58 0.11 -5.69
C MET A 89 7.54 -0.96 -5.31
N SER A 90 7.19 -1.82 -6.27
CA SER A 90 6.26 -2.93 -6.02
C SER A 90 6.69 -4.21 -6.68
N THR A 91 6.44 -5.31 -6.01
CA THR A 91 6.62 -6.69 -6.47
C THR A 91 5.29 -7.44 -6.60
N ALA A 92 4.17 -6.73 -6.55
CA ALA A 92 2.83 -7.30 -6.63
C ALA A 92 2.53 -8.03 -7.95
N VAL A 93 3.27 -7.72 -9.03
CA VAL A 93 3.20 -8.46 -10.29
C VAL A 93 4.27 -9.55 -10.31
N PRO A 94 3.88 -10.84 -10.37
CA PRO A 94 4.82 -11.94 -10.35
C PRO A 94 5.91 -11.80 -11.41
N GLY A 95 7.18 -11.98 -11.01
CA GLY A 95 8.36 -11.93 -11.88
C GLY A 95 8.79 -10.54 -12.32
N LYS A 96 8.16 -9.47 -11.82
CA LYS A 96 8.50 -8.08 -12.14
C LYS A 96 8.78 -7.26 -10.90
N VAL A 97 9.67 -6.28 -11.03
CA VAL A 97 9.81 -5.17 -10.10
C VAL A 97 9.27 -3.93 -10.79
N GLN A 98 8.22 -3.36 -10.25
CA GLN A 98 7.63 -2.13 -10.75
C GLN A 98 8.18 -0.94 -9.97
N LEU A 99 8.65 0.08 -10.67
CA LEU A 99 9.11 1.35 -10.12
C LEU A 99 8.17 2.47 -10.52
N GLU A 100 7.88 3.37 -9.59
CA GLU A 100 7.01 4.49 -9.87
C GLU A 100 7.67 5.48 -10.84
N LYS A 101 7.04 5.62 -12.01
CA LYS A 101 7.49 6.50 -13.07
C LYS A 101 7.53 7.97 -12.62
N GLY A 102 8.59 8.68 -13.00
CA GLY A 102 8.72 10.11 -12.71
C GLY A 102 9.12 10.43 -11.27
N THR A 103 9.49 9.44 -10.48
CA THR A 103 9.97 9.59 -9.10
C THR A 103 11.43 9.14 -8.96
N PRO A 104 12.11 9.48 -7.84
CA PRO A 104 13.46 8.97 -7.58
C PRO A 104 13.58 7.44 -7.57
N ALA A 105 12.49 6.71 -7.37
CA ALA A 105 12.49 5.24 -7.42
C ALA A 105 12.91 4.72 -8.82
N ALA A 106 12.57 5.42 -9.90
CA ALA A 106 12.94 5.04 -11.26
C ALA A 106 14.47 4.95 -11.45
N ALA A 107 15.26 5.72 -10.71
CA ALA A 107 16.71 5.66 -10.76
C ALA A 107 17.30 4.31 -10.29
N LEU A 108 16.54 3.47 -9.63
CA LEU A 108 16.96 2.13 -9.20
C LEU A 108 16.95 1.11 -10.35
N ALA A 109 16.31 1.41 -11.49
CA ALA A 109 16.11 0.47 -12.57
C ALA A 109 17.41 -0.19 -13.09
N PRO A 110 18.52 0.54 -13.38
CA PRO A 110 19.75 -0.09 -13.86
C PRO A 110 20.37 -1.05 -12.83
N ALA A 111 20.36 -0.66 -11.55
CA ALA A 111 20.94 -1.48 -10.48
C ALA A 111 20.14 -2.77 -10.23
N LEU A 112 18.80 -2.70 -10.33
CA LEU A 112 17.94 -3.86 -10.20
C LEU A 112 18.06 -4.78 -11.41
N ALA A 113 18.11 -4.21 -12.62
CA ALA A 113 18.32 -5.00 -13.84
C ALA A 113 19.67 -5.72 -13.84
N ALA A 114 20.74 -5.08 -13.36
CA ALA A 114 22.05 -5.71 -13.22
C ALA A 114 22.07 -6.88 -12.23
N LYS A 115 21.10 -6.92 -11.30
CA LYS A 115 20.87 -8.05 -10.36
C LYS A 115 19.93 -9.12 -10.94
N GLY A 116 19.50 -9.00 -12.20
CA GLY A 116 18.66 -9.97 -12.88
C GLY A 116 17.15 -9.78 -12.70
N HIS A 117 16.70 -8.65 -12.13
CA HIS A 117 15.28 -8.35 -12.02
C HIS A 117 14.71 -7.81 -13.34
N ALA A 118 13.53 -8.28 -13.72
CA ALA A 118 12.73 -7.66 -14.78
C ALA A 118 12.07 -6.39 -14.24
N VAL A 119 12.58 -5.23 -14.64
CA VAL A 119 12.15 -3.93 -14.13
C VAL A 119 11.20 -3.26 -15.11
N GLU A 120 10.13 -2.64 -14.59
CA GLU A 120 9.13 -1.91 -15.37
C GLU A 120 8.82 -0.58 -14.67
N GLU A 121 8.87 0.52 -15.41
CA GLU A 121 8.43 1.83 -14.89
C GLU A 121 6.95 2.04 -15.22
N VAL A 122 6.13 2.20 -14.17
CA VAL A 122 4.68 2.33 -14.29
C VAL A 122 4.14 3.43 -13.36
N PRO A 123 2.96 3.98 -13.64
CA PRO A 123 2.26 4.77 -12.64
C PRO A 123 1.86 3.88 -11.45
N LEU A 124 2.29 4.25 -10.24
CA LEU A 124 1.89 3.60 -9.00
C LEU A 124 1.10 4.61 -8.16
N VAL A 125 -0.18 4.33 -7.95
CA VAL A 125 -1.12 5.26 -7.30
C VAL A 125 -1.52 4.72 -5.93
N SER A 126 -0.76 5.06 -4.92
CA SER A 126 -1.10 4.78 -3.52
C SER A 126 -2.18 5.74 -2.99
N GLY A 127 -2.66 5.48 -1.80
CA GLY A 127 -3.53 6.37 -1.04
C GLY A 127 -3.20 6.20 0.44
N LEU A 128 -1.92 6.43 0.75
CA LEU A 128 -1.36 6.27 2.08
C LEU A 128 -1.91 7.33 3.04
N GLY A 129 -2.17 6.90 4.27
CA GLY A 129 -2.41 7.78 5.39
C GLY A 129 -1.73 7.21 6.62
N PHE A 130 -0.87 7.99 7.25
CA PHE A 130 -0.16 7.55 8.45
C PHE A 130 -0.16 8.62 9.54
N LEU A 131 -0.24 8.13 10.78
CA LEU A 131 0.07 8.87 11.99
C LEU A 131 1.30 8.23 12.64
N LYS A 132 2.29 9.03 13.01
CA LYS A 132 3.47 8.62 13.80
C LYS A 132 3.48 9.38 15.10
N ARG A 133 3.73 8.71 16.22
CA ARG A 133 3.88 9.35 17.53
C ARG A 133 5.10 10.28 17.53
N SER A 134 4.93 11.49 18.06
CA SER A 134 6.00 12.47 18.23
C SER A 134 5.82 13.17 19.56
N GLY A 135 6.73 12.93 20.52
CA GLY A 135 6.58 13.42 21.88
C GLY A 135 5.28 12.95 22.53
N HIS A 136 4.44 13.90 22.96
CA HIS A 136 3.13 13.63 23.57
C HIS A 136 1.97 13.60 22.57
N GLY A 137 2.24 13.84 21.29
CA GLY A 137 1.23 13.94 20.25
C GLY A 137 1.46 12.99 19.07
N TRP A 138 0.81 13.32 17.97
CA TRP A 138 0.89 12.58 16.71
C TRP A 138 1.17 13.53 15.56
N ILE A 139 2.02 13.11 14.63
CA ILE A 139 2.22 13.78 13.37
C ILE A 139 1.53 12.93 12.29
N GLY A 140 0.68 13.56 11.47
CA GLY A 140 -0.05 12.91 10.40
C GLY A 140 0.37 13.39 9.03
N ALA A 141 0.25 12.50 8.03
CA ALA A 141 0.34 12.84 6.63
C ALA A 141 -0.61 11.99 5.79
N ALA A 142 -1.08 12.57 4.71
CA ALA A 142 -1.85 11.89 3.67
C ALA A 142 -1.11 11.96 2.33
N ASP A 143 -1.35 10.97 1.50
CA ASP A 143 -0.70 10.80 0.20
C ASP A 143 -1.10 11.89 -0.79
N LEU A 144 -0.13 12.59 -1.34
CA LEU A 144 -0.35 13.63 -2.34
C LEU A 144 -0.81 13.09 -3.72
N ARG A 145 -0.80 11.76 -3.90
CA ARG A 145 -1.32 11.10 -5.12
C ARG A 145 -2.85 11.03 -5.13
N ARG A 146 -3.49 11.37 -4.02
CA ARG A 146 -4.96 11.42 -3.83
C ARG A 146 -5.37 12.64 -3.01
N ASP A 147 -6.67 12.88 -2.92
CA ASP A 147 -7.28 14.04 -2.24
C ASP A 147 -7.38 13.85 -0.71
N GLY A 148 -6.31 13.37 -0.09
CA GLY A 148 -6.24 13.24 1.36
C GLY A 148 -5.58 14.45 2.01
N ALA A 149 -6.05 14.84 3.21
CA ALA A 149 -5.39 15.83 4.03
C ALA A 149 -5.40 15.41 5.50
N PRO A 150 -4.27 15.57 6.24
CA PRO A 150 -4.30 15.43 7.69
C PRO A 150 -5.03 16.61 8.31
N ALA A 151 -5.76 16.35 9.39
CA ALA A 151 -6.39 17.39 10.21
C ALA A 151 -6.07 17.13 11.69
N GLY A 152 -5.85 18.21 12.44
CA GLY A 152 -5.53 18.15 13.86
C GLY A 152 -5.22 19.55 14.42
N ASN A 153 -5.01 19.64 15.73
CA ASN A 153 -4.61 20.83 16.50
C ASN A 153 -3.34 20.53 17.30
#